data_388c23a340990b71f63156f91b3bcf96
#
_entry.id   388c23a340990b71f63156f91b3bcf96
#
_cell.length_a   1.000
_cell.length_b   1.000
_cell.length_c   1.000
_cell.angle_alpha   90.00
_cell.angle_beta   90.00
_cell.angle_gamma   90.00
#
_symmetry.space_group_name_H-M   'P 1'
#
loop_
_entity.id
_entity.type
_entity.pdbx_description
1 polymer ?
#
loop_
_entity_poly.entity_id
_entity_poly.type
_entity_poly.pdbx_seq_one_letter_code
_entity_poly.pdbx_strand_id
1 'polypeptide(L)'
;MSTNCKSCKREVPDNATFCPWCGYKQVREKKRSGAIKVPEPVQTASGKWTIYLRAEKASVTEPTKEGCLAKAKAIRAGFLEQKKKAKDEPLLLSEAIENYIAPRTLLSPNTIRGYRIYQKNRFKFCQGVNIREPVDWQSYINEEAALCAPKTLKNAWGFIKSVLEENGIAAPKVTLPKIPVSEHKWLTPEQIIVFCKAIEGKSFEKEALFALHSLRRGELLALKWGDIDFESDSFRVHAVIAQNEKNEYVEKITPKTQKSNRVVPFMIPRLRQLLKEENGSKNKRVSYQPPNGLWRKINDVCEANGLPKVGVHGLRHSFASLAYSLGFKEEECMRIGGWSDYRIMHEIYTHLAARDLAARVKEMENFYKENLS
;
A
#
# COMPACT_ATOMS: atom_id res chain seq x y z
N MET A 1 -37.20 8.36 -41.10
CA MET A 1 -37.74 7.53 -40.02
C MET A 1 -37.51 8.26 -38.69
N SER A 2 -38.44 8.20 -37.78
CA SER A 2 -38.34 8.87 -36.46
C SER A 2 -38.24 7.83 -35.38
N THR A 3 -37.56 8.13 -34.29
CA THR A 3 -37.40 7.26 -33.11
C THR A 3 -37.95 7.96 -31.88
N ASN A 4 -38.43 7.20 -30.91
CA ASN A 4 -38.93 7.75 -29.67
C ASN A 4 -37.80 8.03 -28.65
N CYS A 5 -37.81 9.18 -28.02
CA CYS A 5 -36.89 9.54 -26.96
C CYS A 5 -36.97 8.52 -25.80
N LYS A 6 -35.81 8.00 -25.36
CA LYS A 6 -35.74 7.06 -24.24
C LYS A 6 -36.23 7.65 -22.90
N SER A 7 -36.15 8.97 -22.74
CA SER A 7 -36.57 9.67 -21.50
C SER A 7 -38.04 10.12 -21.54
N CYS A 8 -38.42 11.00 -22.49
CA CYS A 8 -39.77 11.60 -22.52
C CYS A 8 -40.76 10.90 -23.46
N LYS A 9 -40.36 9.84 -24.17
CA LYS A 9 -41.15 9.04 -25.13
C LYS A 9 -41.68 9.78 -26.35
N ARG A 10 -41.39 11.08 -26.52
CA ARG A 10 -41.79 11.86 -27.68
C ARG A 10 -40.95 11.53 -28.89
N GLU A 11 -41.52 11.68 -30.04
CA GLU A 11 -40.88 11.41 -31.31
C GLU A 11 -39.74 12.39 -31.60
N VAL A 12 -38.60 11.84 -31.99
CA VAL A 12 -37.34 12.60 -32.25
C VAL A 12 -36.79 12.24 -33.63
N PRO A 13 -36.32 13.20 -34.41
CA PRO A 13 -35.68 12.91 -35.70
C PRO A 13 -34.49 11.97 -35.58
N ASP A 14 -34.34 11.04 -36.52
CA ASP A 14 -33.28 10.01 -36.50
C ASP A 14 -31.84 10.58 -36.44
N ASN A 15 -31.63 11.81 -36.82
CA ASN A 15 -30.32 12.47 -36.80
C ASN A 15 -30.08 13.32 -35.54
N ALA A 16 -31.04 13.45 -34.63
CA ALA A 16 -30.88 14.30 -33.46
C ALA A 16 -29.94 13.66 -32.42
N THR A 17 -28.92 14.43 -32.01
CA THR A 17 -27.99 14.04 -30.93
C THR A 17 -28.60 14.18 -29.55
N PHE A 18 -29.55 15.12 -29.40
CA PHE A 18 -30.29 15.40 -28.20
C PHE A 18 -31.79 15.48 -28.50
N CYS A 19 -32.63 15.10 -27.55
CA CYS A 19 -34.07 15.26 -27.68
C CYS A 19 -34.43 16.76 -27.61
N PRO A 20 -35.12 17.32 -28.62
CA PRO A 20 -35.49 18.74 -28.63
C PRO A 20 -36.49 19.12 -27.54
N TRP A 21 -37.18 18.14 -26.93
CA TRP A 21 -38.22 18.34 -25.92
C TRP A 21 -37.75 18.25 -24.50
N CYS A 22 -36.73 17.42 -24.18
CA CYS A 22 -36.28 17.19 -22.81
C CYS A 22 -34.76 17.26 -22.64
N GLY A 23 -33.99 17.60 -23.68
CA GLY A 23 -32.52 17.68 -23.64
C GLY A 23 -31.80 16.35 -23.48
N TYR A 24 -32.50 15.21 -23.36
CA TYR A 24 -31.87 13.91 -23.17
C TYR A 24 -31.01 13.53 -24.36
N LYS A 25 -29.73 13.16 -24.11
CA LYS A 25 -28.81 12.74 -25.15
C LYS A 25 -29.25 11.39 -25.74
N GLN A 26 -29.53 11.35 -27.03
CA GLN A 26 -29.91 10.13 -27.73
C GLN A 26 -28.65 9.28 -27.96
N VAL A 27 -28.46 8.24 -27.16
CA VAL A 27 -27.39 7.27 -27.35
C VAL A 27 -27.79 6.37 -28.53
N ARG A 28 -27.17 6.60 -29.68
CA ARG A 28 -27.28 5.66 -30.80
C ARG A 28 -26.45 4.43 -30.48
N GLU A 29 -27.08 3.31 -30.41
CA GLU A 29 -26.39 2.03 -30.53
C GLU A 29 -25.82 2.00 -31.96
N LYS A 30 -24.50 2.25 -32.10
CA LYS A 30 -23.82 1.91 -33.36
C LYS A 30 -24.07 0.42 -33.54
N LYS A 31 -24.89 0.03 -34.54
CA LYS A 31 -24.95 -1.35 -35.03
C LYS A 31 -23.51 -1.71 -35.37
N ARG A 32 -22.82 -2.40 -34.47
CA ARG A 32 -21.50 -2.95 -34.76
C ARG A 32 -21.76 -3.95 -35.88
N SER A 33 -21.28 -3.67 -37.10
CA SER A 33 -21.22 -4.65 -38.15
C SER A 33 -20.55 -5.88 -37.57
N GLY A 34 -21.23 -7.04 -37.59
CA GLY A 34 -20.72 -8.31 -37.04
C GLY A 34 -19.50 -8.88 -37.79
N ALA A 35 -18.88 -8.09 -38.67
CA ALA A 35 -17.69 -8.46 -39.41
C ALA A 35 -16.47 -8.54 -38.53
N ILE A 36 -15.88 -9.73 -38.41
CA ILE A 36 -14.62 -9.95 -37.71
C ILE A 36 -13.49 -9.24 -38.45
N LYS A 37 -12.93 -8.21 -37.83
CA LYS A 37 -11.81 -7.45 -38.39
C LYS A 37 -10.49 -8.13 -38.06
N VAL A 38 -9.65 -8.35 -39.08
CA VAL A 38 -8.27 -8.82 -38.97
C VAL A 38 -7.34 -7.82 -39.66
N PRO A 39 -6.04 -7.78 -39.32
CA PRO A 39 -5.07 -6.94 -40.05
C PRO A 39 -5.02 -7.30 -41.54
N GLU A 40 -4.58 -6.36 -42.37
CA GLU A 40 -4.32 -6.64 -43.78
C GLU A 40 -3.14 -7.61 -43.91
N PRO A 41 -3.23 -8.61 -44.82
CA PRO A 41 -2.14 -9.52 -45.07
C PRO A 41 -0.98 -8.84 -45.80
N VAL A 42 0.23 -9.21 -45.43
CA VAL A 42 1.48 -8.75 -46.05
C VAL A 42 2.08 -9.87 -46.86
N GLN A 43 2.53 -9.57 -48.09
CA GLN A 43 3.21 -10.57 -48.93
C GLN A 43 4.65 -10.76 -48.46
N THR A 44 5.04 -11.99 -48.26
CA THR A 44 6.41 -12.39 -47.89
C THR A 44 7.32 -12.42 -49.13
N ALA A 45 8.64 -12.39 -48.93
CA ALA A 45 9.61 -12.54 -50.00
C ALA A 45 9.47 -13.86 -50.80
N SER A 46 8.87 -14.89 -50.22
CA SER A 46 8.54 -16.17 -50.87
C SER A 46 7.20 -16.18 -51.64
N GLY A 47 6.56 -15.00 -51.80
CA GLY A 47 5.32 -14.83 -52.53
C GLY A 47 4.04 -15.25 -51.76
N LYS A 48 4.16 -15.76 -50.53
CA LYS A 48 3.01 -16.15 -49.69
C LYS A 48 2.48 -14.91 -48.94
N TRP A 49 1.23 -14.98 -48.45
CA TRP A 49 0.60 -13.93 -47.66
C TRP A 49 0.60 -14.29 -46.19
N THR A 50 0.94 -13.36 -45.31
CA THR A 50 1.01 -13.57 -43.87
C THR A 50 0.26 -12.50 -43.09
N ILE A 51 -0.36 -12.91 -41.96
CA ILE A 51 -1.00 -12.04 -40.98
C ILE A 51 -0.52 -12.49 -39.60
N TYR A 52 -0.10 -11.52 -38.75
CA TYR A 52 0.13 -11.76 -37.34
C TYR A 52 -1.02 -11.25 -36.48
N LEU A 53 -1.66 -12.15 -35.75
CA LEU A 53 -2.76 -11.87 -34.83
C LEU A 53 -2.21 -11.68 -33.43
N ARG A 54 -1.99 -10.42 -33.02
CA ARG A 54 -1.32 -10.06 -31.75
C ARG A 54 -2.05 -10.59 -30.50
N ALA A 55 -3.37 -10.50 -30.47
CA ALA A 55 -4.19 -10.93 -29.31
C ALA A 55 -4.22 -12.45 -29.14
N GLU A 56 -4.20 -13.17 -30.26
CA GLU A 56 -4.19 -14.63 -30.35
C GLU A 56 -2.77 -15.21 -30.30
N LYS A 57 -1.74 -14.35 -30.39
CA LYS A 57 -0.32 -14.73 -30.52
C LYS A 57 -0.10 -15.75 -31.65
N ALA A 58 -0.82 -15.64 -32.75
CA ALA A 58 -0.81 -16.59 -33.87
C ALA A 58 -0.38 -15.91 -35.18
N SER A 59 0.42 -16.61 -35.98
CA SER A 59 0.78 -16.22 -37.35
C SER A 59 0.07 -17.14 -38.34
N VAL A 60 -0.51 -16.55 -39.36
CA VAL A 60 -1.20 -17.26 -40.44
C VAL A 60 -0.47 -16.95 -41.74
N THR A 61 -0.02 -18.00 -42.45
CA THR A 61 0.64 -17.85 -43.77
C THR A 61 0.00 -18.76 -44.75
N GLU A 62 -0.47 -18.22 -45.89
CA GLU A 62 -1.17 -18.95 -46.96
C GLU A 62 -0.70 -18.49 -48.33
N PRO A 63 -0.84 -19.33 -49.37
CA PRO A 63 -0.44 -19.01 -50.73
C PRO A 63 -1.25 -17.84 -51.34
N THR A 64 -2.52 -17.68 -50.91
CA THR A 64 -3.41 -16.63 -51.45
C THR A 64 -3.80 -15.61 -50.37
N LYS A 65 -4.06 -14.38 -50.79
CA LYS A 65 -4.51 -13.30 -49.91
C LYS A 65 -5.85 -13.63 -49.25
N GLU A 66 -6.78 -14.17 -50.01
CA GLU A 66 -8.14 -14.55 -49.56
C GLU A 66 -8.07 -15.70 -48.55
N GLY A 67 -7.25 -16.71 -48.79
CA GLY A 67 -7.04 -17.85 -47.89
C GLY A 67 -6.45 -17.42 -46.56
N CYS A 68 -5.46 -16.51 -46.60
CA CYS A 68 -4.85 -15.95 -45.40
C CYS A 68 -5.87 -15.13 -44.56
N LEU A 69 -6.71 -14.32 -45.20
CA LEU A 69 -7.76 -13.58 -44.53
C LEU A 69 -8.85 -14.49 -43.94
N ALA A 70 -9.29 -15.53 -44.69
CA ALA A 70 -10.30 -16.46 -44.21
C ALA A 70 -9.83 -17.22 -42.96
N LYS A 71 -8.61 -17.74 -42.99
CA LYS A 71 -8.02 -18.48 -41.87
C LYS A 71 -7.76 -17.59 -40.64
N ALA A 72 -7.29 -16.36 -40.86
CA ALA A 72 -7.11 -15.39 -39.79
C ALA A 72 -8.44 -14.98 -39.13
N LYS A 73 -9.51 -14.81 -39.92
CA LYS A 73 -10.87 -14.58 -39.42
C LYS A 73 -11.42 -15.75 -38.62
N ALA A 74 -11.19 -16.97 -39.06
CA ALA A 74 -11.63 -18.18 -38.35
C ALA A 74 -10.93 -18.33 -36.99
N ILE A 75 -9.61 -18.11 -36.92
CA ILE A 75 -8.84 -18.11 -35.66
C ILE A 75 -9.37 -17.02 -34.71
N ARG A 76 -9.59 -15.82 -35.21
CA ARG A 76 -10.13 -14.70 -34.40
C ARG A 76 -11.57 -14.97 -33.95
N ALA A 77 -12.39 -15.59 -34.77
CA ALA A 77 -13.74 -15.98 -34.40
C ALA A 77 -13.75 -16.96 -33.22
N GLY A 78 -12.95 -18.02 -33.31
CA GLY A 78 -12.81 -18.99 -32.23
C GLY A 78 -12.28 -18.36 -30.92
N PHE A 79 -11.29 -17.49 -31.03
CA PHE A 79 -10.74 -16.75 -29.88
C PHE A 79 -11.79 -15.83 -29.23
N LEU A 80 -12.58 -15.12 -30.04
CA LEU A 80 -13.64 -14.24 -29.53
C LEU A 80 -14.76 -15.03 -28.86
N GLU A 81 -15.10 -16.20 -29.43
CA GLU A 81 -16.09 -17.09 -28.85
C GLU A 81 -15.62 -17.71 -27.54
N GLN A 82 -14.36 -18.16 -27.46
CA GLN A 82 -13.76 -18.61 -26.20
C GLN A 82 -13.73 -17.51 -25.15
N LYS A 83 -13.35 -16.28 -25.52
CA LYS A 83 -13.42 -15.12 -24.61
C LYS A 83 -14.83 -14.83 -24.14
N LYS A 84 -15.83 -14.98 -25.02
CA LYS A 84 -17.23 -14.77 -24.64
C LYS A 84 -17.70 -15.86 -23.68
N LYS A 85 -17.43 -17.13 -23.95
CA LYS A 85 -17.73 -18.24 -23.03
C LYS A 85 -17.05 -18.07 -21.69
N ALA A 86 -15.74 -17.77 -21.66
CA ALA A 86 -15.02 -17.51 -20.44
C ALA A 86 -15.56 -16.29 -19.65
N LYS A 87 -16.20 -15.33 -20.32
CA LYS A 87 -16.84 -14.19 -19.67
C LYS A 87 -18.23 -14.51 -19.13
N ASP A 88 -18.91 -15.47 -19.72
CA ASP A 88 -20.28 -15.92 -19.38
C ASP A 88 -20.25 -17.00 -18.28
N GLU A 89 -19.11 -17.68 -18.06
CA GLU A 89 -18.96 -18.64 -16.96
C GLU A 89 -19.00 -17.97 -15.59
N PRO A 90 -19.68 -18.57 -14.59
CA PRO A 90 -19.69 -18.04 -13.23
C PRO A 90 -18.26 -17.87 -12.71
N LEU A 91 -17.98 -16.77 -12.02
CA LEU A 91 -16.71 -16.55 -11.34
C LEU A 91 -16.99 -16.26 -9.87
N LEU A 92 -16.63 -17.17 -9.00
CA LEU A 92 -16.81 -17.01 -7.58
C LEU A 92 -15.79 -16.00 -7.01
N LEU A 93 -16.19 -15.24 -6.00
CA LEU A 93 -15.29 -14.28 -5.35
C LEU A 93 -14.03 -14.97 -4.82
N SER A 94 -14.15 -16.15 -4.20
CA SER A 94 -13.01 -16.93 -3.69
C SER A 94 -12.01 -17.28 -4.79
N GLU A 95 -12.50 -17.69 -5.96
CA GLU A 95 -11.68 -18.01 -7.13
C GLU A 95 -11.03 -16.76 -7.73
N ALA A 96 -11.79 -15.67 -7.85
CA ALA A 96 -11.26 -14.39 -8.32
C ALA A 96 -10.14 -13.84 -7.40
N ILE A 97 -10.28 -14.00 -6.08
CA ILE A 97 -9.25 -13.64 -5.10
C ILE A 97 -8.00 -14.50 -5.30
N GLU A 98 -8.15 -15.81 -5.48
CA GLU A 98 -7.00 -16.70 -5.71
C GLU A 98 -6.28 -16.34 -7.00
N ASN A 99 -7.01 -16.15 -8.10
CA ASN A 99 -6.48 -15.73 -9.39
C ASN A 99 -5.81 -14.35 -9.33
N TYR A 100 -6.24 -13.47 -8.41
CA TYR A 100 -5.61 -12.18 -8.16
C TYR A 100 -4.28 -12.34 -7.41
N ILE A 101 -4.20 -13.19 -6.39
CA ILE A 101 -3.03 -13.32 -5.51
C ILE A 101 -1.92 -14.15 -6.18
N ALA A 102 -2.27 -15.32 -6.76
CA ALA A 102 -1.31 -16.32 -7.21
C ALA A 102 -0.21 -15.80 -8.17
N PRO A 103 -0.50 -14.97 -9.19
CA PRO A 103 0.51 -14.48 -10.11
C PRO A 103 1.39 -13.36 -9.54
N ARG A 104 1.07 -12.80 -8.37
CA ARG A 104 1.72 -11.60 -7.81
C ARG A 104 2.92 -11.93 -6.93
N THR A 105 3.82 -12.79 -7.41
CA THR A 105 5.01 -13.27 -6.67
C THR A 105 6.03 -12.16 -6.35
N LEU A 106 6.01 -11.04 -7.07
CA LEU A 106 6.92 -9.90 -6.86
C LEU A 106 6.45 -8.92 -5.78
N LEU A 107 5.24 -9.07 -5.26
CA LEU A 107 4.77 -8.24 -4.15
C LEU A 107 5.53 -8.54 -2.86
N SER A 108 5.50 -7.56 -1.94
CA SER A 108 6.16 -7.76 -0.65
C SER A 108 5.46 -8.90 0.13
N PRO A 109 6.22 -9.72 0.90
CA PRO A 109 5.64 -10.79 1.71
C PRO A 109 4.51 -10.31 2.62
N ASN A 110 4.65 -9.15 3.24
CA ASN A 110 3.60 -8.54 4.06
C ASN A 110 2.33 -8.20 3.26
N THR A 111 2.46 -7.81 2.00
CA THR A 111 1.30 -7.50 1.14
C THR A 111 0.53 -8.77 0.83
N ILE A 112 1.22 -9.82 0.40
CA ILE A 112 0.60 -11.13 0.13
C ILE A 112 -0.04 -11.68 1.41
N ARG A 113 0.68 -11.64 2.53
CA ARG A 113 0.14 -12.03 3.84
C ARG A 113 -1.13 -11.25 4.18
N GLY A 114 -1.15 -9.93 3.93
CA GLY A 114 -2.33 -9.09 4.14
C GLY A 114 -3.53 -9.56 3.30
N TYR A 115 -3.32 -9.85 2.03
CA TYR A 115 -4.37 -10.37 1.14
C TYR A 115 -4.90 -11.73 1.61
N ARG A 116 -4.00 -12.66 2.01
CA ARG A 116 -4.40 -13.97 2.56
C ARG A 116 -5.18 -13.84 3.88
N ILE A 117 -4.82 -12.88 4.73
CA ILE A 117 -5.59 -12.58 5.95
C ILE A 117 -6.99 -12.09 5.60
N TYR A 118 -7.15 -11.21 4.62
CA TYR A 118 -8.47 -10.76 4.17
C TYR A 118 -9.26 -11.91 3.56
N GLN A 119 -8.67 -12.72 2.67
CA GLN A 119 -9.29 -13.90 2.09
C GLN A 119 -9.80 -14.85 3.18
N LYS A 120 -9.01 -15.11 4.21
CA LYS A 120 -9.34 -16.07 5.27
C LYS A 120 -10.36 -15.52 6.28
N ASN A 121 -10.29 -14.24 6.61
CA ASN A 121 -10.95 -13.69 7.79
C ASN A 121 -12.00 -12.63 7.49
N ARG A 122 -12.11 -12.14 6.24
CA ARG A 122 -13.01 -11.08 5.83
C ARG A 122 -13.92 -11.54 4.70
N PHE A 123 -15.12 -10.98 4.64
CA PHE A 123 -16.09 -11.30 3.58
C PHE A 123 -16.33 -12.81 3.39
N LYS A 124 -16.31 -13.58 4.48
CA LYS A 124 -16.46 -15.05 4.42
C LYS A 124 -17.80 -15.48 3.83
N PHE A 125 -18.85 -14.76 4.14
CA PHE A 125 -20.22 -15.04 3.73
C PHE A 125 -20.48 -14.74 2.24
N CYS A 126 -19.61 -14.01 1.55
CA CYS A 126 -19.73 -13.76 0.12
C CYS A 126 -18.68 -14.47 -0.75
N GLN A 127 -17.89 -15.38 -0.20
CA GLN A 127 -16.86 -16.11 -0.96
C GLN A 127 -17.45 -16.95 -2.12
N GLY A 128 -18.66 -17.45 -1.98
CA GLY A 128 -19.40 -18.22 -2.99
C GLY A 128 -20.22 -17.37 -3.96
N VAL A 129 -20.16 -16.04 -3.87
CA VAL A 129 -20.93 -15.16 -4.75
C VAL A 129 -20.30 -15.11 -6.14
N ASN A 130 -21.14 -15.23 -7.18
CA ASN A 130 -20.73 -15.01 -8.57
C ASN A 130 -20.56 -13.49 -8.80
N ILE A 131 -19.32 -13.02 -8.91
CA ILE A 131 -19.03 -11.59 -9.06
C ILE A 131 -19.40 -11.02 -10.43
N ARG A 132 -19.77 -11.85 -11.41
CA ARG A 132 -20.24 -11.43 -12.73
C ARG A 132 -21.71 -11.07 -12.77
N GLU A 133 -22.46 -11.47 -11.76
CA GLU A 133 -23.85 -11.10 -11.55
C GLU A 133 -23.96 -9.82 -10.70
N PRO A 134 -25.11 -9.15 -10.72
CA PRO A 134 -25.36 -8.03 -9.82
C PRO A 134 -25.26 -8.46 -8.36
N VAL A 135 -24.37 -7.82 -7.59
CA VAL A 135 -24.12 -8.13 -6.17
C VAL A 135 -24.44 -6.91 -5.33
N ASP A 136 -25.21 -7.08 -4.26
CA ASP A 136 -25.43 -6.04 -3.25
C ASP A 136 -24.25 -5.96 -2.28
N TRP A 137 -23.19 -5.30 -2.74
CA TRP A 137 -21.98 -5.10 -1.94
C TRP A 137 -22.21 -4.26 -0.69
N GLN A 138 -23.24 -3.38 -0.69
CA GLN A 138 -23.52 -2.56 0.49
C GLN A 138 -24.00 -3.41 1.66
N SER A 139 -24.84 -4.40 1.39
CA SER A 139 -25.30 -5.35 2.42
C SER A 139 -24.11 -6.10 3.02
N TYR A 140 -23.24 -6.66 2.20
CA TYR A 140 -22.03 -7.35 2.69
C TYR A 140 -21.07 -6.44 3.48
N ILE A 141 -20.95 -5.18 3.10
CA ILE A 141 -20.17 -4.20 3.87
C ILE A 141 -20.78 -3.91 5.22
N ASN A 142 -22.13 -3.81 5.30
CA ASN A 142 -22.83 -3.58 6.57
C ASN A 142 -22.63 -4.75 7.53
N GLU A 143 -22.72 -5.99 7.03
CA GLU A 143 -22.45 -7.20 7.83
C GLU A 143 -20.99 -7.24 8.30
N GLU A 144 -20.01 -6.98 7.43
CA GLU A 144 -18.58 -6.99 7.78
C GLU A 144 -18.22 -5.83 8.74
N ALA A 145 -18.94 -4.71 8.68
CA ALA A 145 -18.76 -3.56 9.59
C ALA A 145 -19.04 -3.91 11.05
N ALA A 146 -19.93 -4.86 11.30
CA ALA A 146 -20.22 -5.36 12.64
C ALA A 146 -19.08 -6.28 13.18
N LEU A 147 -18.22 -6.81 12.32
CA LEU A 147 -17.21 -7.82 12.65
C LEU A 147 -15.80 -7.26 12.75
N CYS A 148 -15.55 -6.03 12.30
CA CYS A 148 -14.20 -5.48 12.32
C CYS A 148 -14.14 -3.94 12.39
N ALA A 149 -12.98 -3.45 12.82
CA ALA A 149 -12.75 -2.00 12.89
C ALA A 149 -12.84 -1.31 11.51
N PRO A 150 -13.35 -0.06 11.43
CA PRO A 150 -13.55 0.70 10.20
C PRO A 150 -12.31 0.73 9.27
N LYS A 151 -11.12 0.88 9.82
CA LYS A 151 -9.86 0.86 9.05
C LYS A 151 -9.60 -0.49 8.41
N THR A 152 -9.87 -1.58 9.12
CA THR A 152 -9.73 -2.95 8.60
C THR A 152 -10.70 -3.19 7.46
N LEU A 153 -11.96 -2.80 7.63
CA LEU A 153 -13.00 -2.89 6.59
C LEU A 153 -12.60 -2.10 5.34
N LYS A 154 -12.17 -0.84 5.50
CA LYS A 154 -11.72 -0.02 4.37
C LYS A 154 -10.59 -0.68 3.57
N ASN A 155 -9.62 -1.27 4.26
CA ASN A 155 -8.49 -1.96 3.61
C ASN A 155 -8.95 -3.25 2.92
N ALA A 156 -9.81 -4.03 3.56
CA ALA A 156 -10.36 -5.26 3.00
C ALA A 156 -11.24 -4.97 1.77
N TRP A 157 -12.09 -3.94 1.83
CA TRP A 157 -12.86 -3.50 0.67
C TRP A 157 -11.96 -2.99 -0.46
N GLY A 158 -10.91 -2.24 -0.15
CA GLY A 158 -9.92 -1.81 -1.15
C GLY A 158 -9.28 -3.00 -1.88
N PHE A 159 -9.03 -4.10 -1.17
CA PHE A 159 -8.55 -5.34 -1.78
C PHE A 159 -9.61 -5.98 -2.68
N ILE A 160 -10.87 -6.16 -2.21
CA ILE A 160 -11.98 -6.68 -3.03
C ILE A 160 -12.19 -5.82 -4.28
N LYS A 161 -12.18 -4.50 -4.11
CA LYS A 161 -12.26 -3.57 -5.25
C LYS A 161 -11.20 -3.84 -6.32
N SER A 162 -9.95 -4.05 -5.91
CA SER A 162 -8.86 -4.38 -6.84
C SER A 162 -9.07 -5.72 -7.55
N VAL A 163 -9.65 -6.72 -6.86
CA VAL A 163 -10.03 -8.01 -7.45
C VAL A 163 -11.12 -7.85 -8.50
N LEU A 164 -12.16 -7.05 -8.21
CA LEU A 164 -13.25 -6.77 -9.16
C LEU A 164 -12.72 -6.06 -10.41
N GLU A 165 -11.93 -5.00 -10.23
CA GLU A 165 -11.34 -4.22 -11.32
C GLU A 165 -10.44 -5.06 -12.24
N GLU A 166 -9.64 -5.98 -11.68
CA GLU A 166 -8.81 -6.93 -12.44
C GLU A 166 -9.66 -7.81 -13.36
N ASN A 167 -10.84 -8.20 -12.90
CA ASN A 167 -11.77 -9.02 -13.66
C ASN A 167 -12.68 -8.19 -14.59
N GLY A 168 -12.40 -6.90 -14.77
CA GLY A 168 -13.16 -6.00 -15.64
C GLY A 168 -14.54 -5.62 -15.11
N ILE A 169 -14.77 -5.80 -13.80
CA ILE A 169 -16.01 -5.47 -13.10
C ILE A 169 -15.79 -4.10 -12.40
N ALA A 170 -16.62 -3.13 -12.77
CA ALA A 170 -16.56 -1.81 -12.10
C ALA A 170 -16.99 -1.95 -10.65
N ALA A 171 -16.08 -1.62 -9.71
CA ALA A 171 -16.40 -1.66 -8.30
C ALA A 171 -17.47 -0.60 -7.98
N PRO A 172 -18.56 -0.97 -7.29
CA PRO A 172 -19.63 -0.04 -6.96
C PRO A 172 -19.17 0.99 -5.92
N LYS A 173 -19.83 2.13 -5.91
CA LYS A 173 -19.72 3.08 -4.80
C LYS A 173 -20.46 2.51 -3.60
N VAL A 174 -19.76 2.43 -2.48
CA VAL A 174 -20.31 1.94 -1.21
C VAL A 174 -20.05 2.95 -0.10
N THR A 175 -20.91 2.95 0.89
CA THR A 175 -20.75 3.77 2.10
C THR A 175 -19.97 2.95 3.14
N LEU A 176 -18.82 3.48 3.56
CA LEU A 176 -17.99 2.87 4.60
C LEU A 176 -18.14 3.65 5.91
N PRO A 177 -18.05 2.99 7.08
CA PRO A 177 -18.06 3.68 8.35
C PRO A 177 -16.89 4.65 8.48
N LYS A 178 -17.12 5.77 9.18
CA LYS A 178 -16.07 6.76 9.46
C LYS A 178 -14.94 6.11 10.27
N ILE A 179 -13.70 6.35 9.88
CA ILE A 179 -12.54 5.92 10.65
C ILE A 179 -12.32 6.94 11.75
N PRO A 180 -12.36 6.54 13.03
CA PRO A 180 -12.02 7.45 14.11
C PRO A 180 -10.60 7.99 13.91
N VAL A 181 -10.39 9.26 14.19
CA VAL A 181 -9.05 9.83 14.23
C VAL A 181 -8.32 9.18 15.39
N SER A 182 -7.27 8.43 15.09
CA SER A 182 -6.40 7.87 16.13
C SER A 182 -5.24 8.83 16.36
N GLU A 183 -5.12 9.33 17.57
CA GLU A 183 -3.91 10.06 17.96
C GLU A 183 -2.73 9.09 17.95
N HIS A 184 -1.74 9.39 17.15
CA HIS A 184 -0.47 8.68 17.20
C HIS A 184 0.23 9.06 18.50
N LYS A 185 0.46 8.08 19.37
CA LYS A 185 1.14 8.30 20.65
C LYS A 185 2.65 8.22 20.44
N TRP A 186 3.34 9.23 20.91
CA TRP A 186 4.80 9.30 21.03
C TRP A 186 5.17 9.90 22.37
N LEU A 187 6.43 9.78 22.75
CA LEU A 187 6.98 10.36 23.97
C LEU A 187 7.47 11.79 23.69
N THR A 188 7.22 12.72 24.63
CA THR A 188 7.88 14.03 24.63
C THR A 188 9.35 13.89 24.99
N PRO A 189 10.20 14.94 24.78
CA PRO A 189 11.61 14.91 25.19
C PRO A 189 11.82 14.49 26.65
N GLU A 190 11.03 15.02 27.58
CA GLU A 190 11.08 14.69 29.00
C GLU A 190 10.70 13.22 29.26
N GLN A 191 9.66 12.75 28.57
CA GLN A 191 9.21 11.36 28.67
C GLN A 191 10.23 10.38 28.07
N ILE A 192 10.99 10.77 27.04
CA ILE A 192 12.09 9.97 26.50
C ILE A 192 13.18 9.77 27.57
N ILE A 193 13.50 10.79 28.35
CA ILE A 193 14.48 10.67 29.42
C ILE A 193 14.02 9.67 30.49
N VAL A 194 12.73 9.78 30.91
CA VAL A 194 12.13 8.82 31.88
C VAL A 194 12.15 7.40 31.30
N PHE A 195 11.76 7.24 30.05
CA PHE A 195 11.75 5.96 29.37
C PHE A 195 13.15 5.33 29.29
N CYS A 196 14.16 6.10 28.86
CA CYS A 196 15.55 5.62 28.75
C CYS A 196 16.08 5.14 30.11
N LYS A 197 15.82 5.87 31.19
CA LYS A 197 16.19 5.44 32.55
C LYS A 197 15.47 4.15 32.97
N ALA A 198 14.19 4.05 32.62
CA ALA A 198 13.37 2.91 32.98
C ALA A 198 13.70 1.60 32.22
N ILE A 199 14.33 1.69 31.07
CA ILE A 199 14.77 0.52 30.28
C ILE A 199 16.22 0.11 30.53
N GLU A 200 16.99 0.90 31.24
CA GLU A 200 18.40 0.62 31.54
C GLU A 200 18.57 -0.76 32.19
N GLY A 201 19.50 -1.56 31.68
CA GLY A 201 19.75 -2.93 32.12
C GLY A 201 18.68 -3.96 31.74
N LYS A 202 17.59 -3.58 31.06
CA LYS A 202 16.57 -4.55 30.62
C LYS A 202 17.01 -5.30 29.37
N SER A 203 16.57 -6.55 29.25
CA SER A 203 16.92 -7.45 28.11
C SER A 203 16.53 -6.95 26.74
N PHE A 204 15.82 -5.83 26.61
CA PHE A 204 15.37 -5.21 25.35
C PHE A 204 15.82 -3.74 25.24
N GLU A 205 16.71 -3.29 26.13
CA GLU A 205 17.23 -1.92 26.13
C GLU A 205 17.79 -1.53 24.76
N LYS A 206 18.67 -2.35 24.23
CA LYS A 206 19.30 -2.17 22.92
C LYS A 206 18.28 -1.96 21.79
N GLU A 207 17.27 -2.82 21.72
CA GLU A 207 16.22 -2.74 20.70
C GLU A 207 15.35 -1.47 20.83
N ALA A 208 15.04 -1.08 22.06
CA ALA A 208 14.29 0.14 22.31
C ALA A 208 15.09 1.40 21.92
N LEU A 209 16.40 1.41 22.23
CA LEU A 209 17.30 2.49 21.82
C LEU A 209 17.46 2.58 20.29
N PHE A 210 17.53 1.47 19.57
CA PHE A 210 17.48 1.47 18.09
C PHE A 210 16.16 2.03 17.56
N ALA A 211 15.02 1.74 18.20
CA ALA A 211 13.76 2.33 17.82
C ALA A 211 13.75 3.86 18.01
N LEU A 212 14.37 4.36 19.06
CA LEU A 212 14.62 5.80 19.29
C LEU A 212 15.62 6.41 18.28
N HIS A 213 16.47 5.60 17.60
CA HIS A 213 17.23 6.02 16.42
C HIS A 213 16.41 5.97 15.13
N SER A 214 15.11 5.93 15.26
CA SER A 214 14.17 5.96 14.12
C SER A 214 14.14 4.71 13.24
N LEU A 215 14.58 3.54 13.72
CA LEU A 215 14.46 2.29 12.96
C LEU A 215 13.02 1.80 12.93
N ARG A 216 12.60 1.31 11.75
CA ARG A 216 11.35 0.55 11.65
C ARG A 216 11.55 -0.83 12.26
N ARG A 217 10.48 -1.44 12.74
CA ARG A 217 10.53 -2.80 13.31
C ARG A 217 11.25 -3.81 12.40
N GLY A 218 10.93 -3.80 11.10
CA GLY A 218 11.57 -4.72 10.15
C GLY A 218 13.05 -4.42 9.88
N GLU A 219 13.46 -3.16 9.96
CA GLU A 219 14.85 -2.72 9.84
C GLU A 219 15.66 -3.17 11.06
N LEU A 220 15.11 -2.94 12.26
CA LEU A 220 15.72 -3.39 13.52
C LEU A 220 15.98 -4.91 13.54
N LEU A 221 15.01 -5.71 13.10
CA LEU A 221 15.14 -7.17 13.06
C LEU A 221 16.13 -7.66 12.00
N ALA A 222 16.38 -6.85 10.95
CA ALA A 222 17.29 -7.20 9.86
C ALA A 222 18.74 -6.80 10.14
N LEU A 223 18.97 -5.86 11.07
CA LEU A 223 20.29 -5.29 11.36
C LEU A 223 21.26 -6.39 11.80
N LYS A 224 22.44 -6.44 11.17
CA LYS A 224 23.53 -7.37 11.47
C LYS A 224 24.71 -6.63 12.11
N TRP A 225 25.55 -7.36 12.81
CA TRP A 225 26.77 -6.79 13.38
C TRP A 225 27.72 -6.22 12.31
N GLY A 226 27.70 -6.76 11.09
CA GLY A 226 28.48 -6.22 9.97
C GLY A 226 27.98 -4.86 9.45
N ASP A 227 26.80 -4.43 9.88
CA ASP A 227 26.24 -3.11 9.54
C ASP A 227 26.66 -2.02 10.54
N ILE A 228 27.29 -2.41 11.67
CA ILE A 228 27.77 -1.50 12.70
C ILE A 228 29.18 -1.08 12.37
N ASP A 229 29.40 0.21 12.28
CA ASP A 229 30.72 0.82 12.06
C ASP A 229 31.06 1.73 13.24
N PHE A 230 31.98 1.26 14.08
CA PHE A 230 32.44 2.01 15.25
C PHE A 230 33.50 3.07 14.89
N GLU A 231 34.12 2.99 13.71
CA GLU A 231 35.11 3.98 13.24
C GLU A 231 34.40 5.23 12.73
N SER A 232 33.39 5.06 11.89
CA SER A 232 32.57 6.16 11.39
C SER A 232 31.45 6.58 12.36
N ASP A 233 31.37 5.95 13.51
CA ASP A 233 30.35 6.19 14.55
C ASP A 233 28.91 6.11 14.01
N SER A 234 28.62 5.04 13.22
CA SER A 234 27.36 4.92 12.51
C SER A 234 26.95 3.44 12.30
N PHE A 235 25.74 3.25 11.80
CA PHE A 235 25.29 1.95 11.33
C PHE A 235 24.49 2.09 10.04
N ARG A 236 24.51 1.04 9.21
CA ARG A 236 23.86 1.01 7.91
C ARG A 236 22.54 0.25 7.98
N VAL A 237 21.48 0.89 7.49
CA VAL A 237 20.14 0.28 7.33
C VAL A 237 19.92 0.01 5.86
N HIS A 238 19.90 -1.27 5.43
CA HIS A 238 19.76 -1.65 4.02
C HIS A 238 18.84 -2.85 3.80
N ALA A 239 18.40 -3.51 4.85
CA ALA A 239 17.54 -4.69 4.79
C ALA A 239 16.32 -4.55 5.68
N VAL A 240 15.29 -5.34 5.42
CA VAL A 240 14.09 -5.45 6.25
C VAL A 240 13.69 -6.90 6.41
N ILE A 241 13.24 -7.26 7.60
CA ILE A 241 12.55 -8.51 7.83
C ILE A 241 11.06 -8.27 7.77
N ALA A 242 10.38 -9.08 6.96
CA ALA A 242 8.94 -9.11 6.83
C ALA A 242 8.40 -10.50 7.14
N GLN A 243 7.16 -10.58 7.59
CA GLN A 243 6.47 -11.84 7.81
C GLN A 243 5.75 -12.26 6.53
N ASN A 244 5.96 -13.50 6.09
CA ASN A 244 5.26 -14.06 4.93
C ASN A 244 3.88 -14.62 5.33
N GLU A 245 3.16 -15.20 4.37
CA GLU A 245 1.83 -15.79 4.58
C GLU A 245 1.83 -16.99 5.54
N LYS A 246 2.97 -17.69 5.66
CA LYS A 246 3.19 -18.80 6.59
C LYS A 246 3.62 -18.34 7.98
N ASN A 247 3.62 -17.03 8.25
CA ASN A 247 4.14 -16.40 9.46
C ASN A 247 5.65 -16.56 9.68
N GLU A 248 6.41 -16.93 8.66
CA GLU A 248 7.86 -17.00 8.71
C GLU A 248 8.48 -15.63 8.50
N TYR A 249 9.61 -15.37 9.15
CA TYR A 249 10.35 -14.13 9.00
C TYR A 249 11.32 -14.25 7.83
N VAL A 250 11.07 -13.49 6.77
CA VAL A 250 11.85 -13.48 5.54
C VAL A 250 12.62 -12.17 5.42
N GLU A 251 13.93 -12.27 5.20
CA GLU A 251 14.79 -11.11 4.94
C GLU A 251 14.61 -10.64 3.50
N LYS A 252 14.40 -9.34 3.32
CA LYS A 252 14.34 -8.67 2.03
C LYS A 252 15.49 -7.66 1.96
N ILE A 253 16.47 -7.92 1.11
CA ILE A 253 17.66 -7.09 0.93
C ILE A 253 17.33 -5.80 0.16
N THR A 254 16.26 -5.78 -0.64
CA THR A 254 15.88 -4.59 -1.41
C THR A 254 14.84 -3.79 -0.64
N PRO A 255 15.19 -2.61 -0.12
CA PRO A 255 14.20 -1.71 0.44
C PRO A 255 13.22 -1.27 -0.66
N LYS A 256 11.97 -1.01 -0.27
CA LYS A 256 10.88 -0.60 -1.16
C LYS A 256 11.18 0.69 -1.95
N THR A 257 12.18 1.46 -1.50
CA THR A 257 12.68 2.70 -2.14
C THR A 257 14.18 2.85 -1.88
N GLN A 258 14.93 3.51 -2.78
CA GLN A 258 16.32 3.89 -2.57
C GLN A 258 16.58 4.66 -1.26
N LYS A 259 15.59 5.45 -0.80
CA LYS A 259 15.62 6.20 0.46
C LYS A 259 15.65 5.34 1.73
N SER A 260 15.37 4.03 1.61
CA SER A 260 15.45 3.12 2.76
C SER A 260 16.86 2.60 3.03
N ASN A 261 17.79 2.70 2.06
CA ASN A 261 19.21 2.41 2.28
C ASN A 261 19.89 3.70 2.77
N ARG A 262 20.28 3.71 4.04
CA ARG A 262 20.84 4.89 4.69
C ARG A 262 21.86 4.51 5.74
N VAL A 263 22.76 5.43 6.01
CA VAL A 263 23.66 5.40 7.16
C VAL A 263 23.07 6.30 8.24
N VAL A 264 23.00 5.79 9.45
CA VAL A 264 22.46 6.49 10.63
C VAL A 264 23.58 6.67 11.63
N PRO A 265 23.91 7.91 12.03
CA PRO A 265 24.91 8.15 13.06
C PRO A 265 24.41 7.67 14.44
N PHE A 266 25.32 7.25 15.31
CA PHE A 266 24.97 6.99 16.69
C PHE A 266 24.66 8.29 17.42
N MET A 267 23.43 8.46 17.87
CA MET A 267 22.94 9.63 18.58
C MET A 267 22.77 9.37 20.10
N ILE A 268 22.72 8.10 20.50
CA ILE A 268 22.55 7.69 21.89
C ILE A 268 23.82 6.98 22.36
N PRO A 269 24.66 7.63 23.22
CA PRO A 269 25.93 7.06 23.68
C PRO A 269 25.78 5.68 24.34
N ARG A 270 24.68 5.49 25.10
CA ARG A 270 24.38 4.22 25.79
C ARG A 270 24.21 3.06 24.79
N LEU A 271 23.57 3.27 23.66
CA LEU A 271 23.45 2.24 22.62
C LEU A 271 24.83 1.82 22.10
N ARG A 272 25.68 2.80 21.82
CA ARG A 272 27.06 2.53 21.35
C ARG A 272 27.86 1.73 22.36
N GLN A 273 27.72 2.05 23.65
CA GLN A 273 28.36 1.32 24.74
C GLN A 273 27.90 -0.14 24.75
N LEU A 274 26.58 -0.40 24.77
CA LEU A 274 26.00 -1.75 24.77
C LEU A 274 26.51 -2.60 23.58
N LEU A 275 26.60 -1.99 22.40
CA LEU A 275 27.07 -2.69 21.21
C LEU A 275 28.56 -3.04 21.29
N LYS A 276 29.39 -2.17 21.89
CA LYS A 276 30.83 -2.46 22.12
C LYS A 276 31.02 -3.59 23.13
N GLU A 277 30.23 -3.63 24.17
CA GLU A 277 30.27 -4.68 25.20
C GLU A 277 29.86 -6.05 24.64
N GLU A 278 28.85 -6.08 23.74
CA GLU A 278 28.32 -7.34 23.19
C GLU A 278 29.17 -7.90 22.04
N ASN A 279 29.67 -7.06 21.16
CA ASN A 279 30.56 -7.31 20.00
C ASN A 279 30.34 -8.67 19.29
N GLY A 280 29.27 -8.76 18.52
CA GLY A 280 28.88 -10.01 17.84
C GLY A 280 29.56 -10.25 16.48
N SER A 281 29.52 -11.48 15.98
CA SER A 281 30.05 -11.83 14.65
C SER A 281 29.30 -11.12 13.53
N LYS A 282 30.00 -10.63 12.52
CA LYS A 282 29.48 -9.79 11.41
C LYS A 282 28.18 -10.27 10.76
N ASN A 283 28.02 -11.58 10.58
CA ASN A 283 26.86 -12.17 9.92
C ASN A 283 25.66 -12.42 10.87
N LYS A 284 25.86 -12.29 12.19
CA LYS A 284 24.78 -12.46 13.18
C LYS A 284 23.93 -11.18 13.28
N ARG A 285 22.66 -11.37 13.56
CA ARG A 285 21.74 -10.23 13.83
C ARG A 285 22.09 -9.58 15.15
N VAL A 286 21.87 -8.27 15.22
CA VAL A 286 22.06 -7.49 16.45
C VAL A 286 20.92 -7.74 17.43
N SER A 287 19.71 -7.99 16.93
CA SER A 287 18.52 -8.25 17.74
C SER A 287 17.94 -9.64 17.50
N TYR A 288 17.59 -10.33 18.60
CA TYR A 288 16.90 -11.61 18.59
C TYR A 288 15.52 -11.54 19.24
N GLN A 289 15.05 -10.35 19.62
CA GLN A 289 13.76 -10.19 20.27
C GLN A 289 12.61 -10.49 19.31
N PRO A 290 11.65 -11.32 19.69
CA PRO A 290 10.46 -11.54 18.89
C PRO A 290 9.65 -10.24 18.83
N PRO A 291 9.15 -9.83 17.64
CA PRO A 291 8.53 -8.51 17.44
C PRO A 291 7.36 -8.19 18.35
N ASN A 292 6.53 -9.20 18.65
CA ASN A 292 5.36 -9.03 19.53
C ASN A 292 5.79 -8.97 21.01
N GLY A 293 6.86 -9.67 21.37
CA GLY A 293 7.45 -9.61 22.71
C GLY A 293 8.02 -8.24 23.03
N LEU A 294 8.74 -7.65 22.07
CA LEU A 294 9.30 -6.31 22.22
C LEU A 294 8.21 -5.23 22.45
N TRP A 295 7.13 -5.27 21.66
CA TRP A 295 6.01 -4.35 21.84
C TRP A 295 5.41 -4.41 23.25
N ARG A 296 5.20 -5.63 23.78
CA ARG A 296 4.66 -5.84 25.13
C ARG A 296 5.60 -5.26 26.18
N LYS A 297 6.89 -5.63 26.13
CA LYS A 297 7.90 -5.16 27.09
C LYS A 297 8.03 -3.63 27.12
N ILE A 298 7.97 -2.97 25.95
CA ILE A 298 7.97 -1.50 25.87
C ILE A 298 6.72 -0.92 26.56
N ASN A 299 5.54 -1.48 26.30
CA ASN A 299 4.30 -1.00 26.89
C ASN A 299 4.23 -1.21 28.40
N ASP A 300 4.73 -2.35 28.89
CA ASP A 300 4.79 -2.64 30.34
C ASP A 300 5.64 -1.58 31.05
N VAL A 301 6.77 -1.19 30.48
CA VAL A 301 7.61 -0.10 31.04
C VAL A 301 6.90 1.25 30.95
N CYS A 302 6.25 1.55 29.84
CA CYS A 302 5.50 2.81 29.71
C CYS A 302 4.39 2.90 30.78
N GLU A 303 3.62 1.84 30.97
CA GLU A 303 2.54 1.78 31.96
C GLU A 303 3.06 1.94 33.39
N ALA A 304 4.14 1.21 33.73
CA ALA A 304 4.78 1.26 35.05
C ALA A 304 5.35 2.65 35.41
N ASN A 305 5.63 3.50 34.41
CA ASN A 305 6.19 4.84 34.60
C ASN A 305 5.24 5.98 34.24
N GLY A 306 3.92 5.69 34.09
CA GLY A 306 2.92 6.71 33.74
C GLY A 306 3.11 7.34 32.35
N LEU A 307 3.80 6.65 31.43
CA LEU A 307 4.07 7.12 30.09
C LEU A 307 2.96 6.67 29.13
N PRO A 308 2.73 7.38 28.02
CA PRO A 308 1.84 6.92 26.97
C PRO A 308 2.26 5.54 26.44
N LYS A 309 1.32 4.64 26.22
CA LYS A 309 1.60 3.33 25.60
C LYS A 309 2.08 3.55 24.16
N VAL A 310 3.34 3.24 23.90
CA VAL A 310 3.98 3.33 22.62
C VAL A 310 4.58 1.99 22.22
N GLY A 311 4.62 1.72 20.92
CA GLY A 311 5.39 0.58 20.40
C GLY A 311 6.64 1.06 19.67
N VAL A 312 7.31 0.18 18.94
CA VAL A 312 8.50 0.51 18.13
C VAL A 312 8.23 1.70 17.18
N HIS A 313 7.03 1.77 16.59
CA HIS A 313 6.66 2.92 15.75
C HIS A 313 6.45 4.21 16.55
N GLY A 314 5.87 4.11 17.76
CA GLY A 314 5.74 5.27 18.64
C GLY A 314 7.10 5.80 19.10
N LEU A 315 8.06 4.94 19.44
CA LEU A 315 9.45 5.34 19.73
C LEU A 315 10.14 6.00 18.53
N ARG A 316 9.89 5.47 17.32
CA ARG A 316 10.35 6.12 16.09
C ARG A 316 9.72 7.51 15.88
N HIS A 317 8.46 7.71 16.24
CA HIS A 317 7.83 9.03 16.23
C HIS A 317 8.36 9.93 17.37
N SER A 318 8.74 9.35 18.51
CA SER A 318 9.40 10.07 19.60
C SER A 318 10.75 10.65 19.17
N PHE A 319 11.50 9.94 18.30
CA PHE A 319 12.69 10.52 17.66
C PHE A 319 12.35 11.83 16.90
N ALA A 320 11.27 11.84 16.12
CA ALA A 320 10.86 13.01 15.37
C ALA A 320 10.44 14.17 16.30
N SER A 321 9.76 13.85 17.40
CA SER A 321 9.38 14.82 18.43
C SER A 321 10.61 15.46 19.08
N LEU A 322 11.61 14.64 19.45
CA LEU A 322 12.87 15.14 20.00
C LEU A 322 13.66 15.97 18.99
N ALA A 323 13.76 15.49 17.74
CA ALA A 323 14.45 16.22 16.67
C ALA A 323 13.82 17.61 16.45
N TYR A 324 12.48 17.69 16.44
CA TYR A 324 11.76 18.97 16.37
C TYR A 324 12.14 19.90 17.52
N SER A 325 12.11 19.41 18.77
CA SER A 325 12.45 20.23 19.96
C SER A 325 13.91 20.72 19.98
N LEU A 326 14.80 20.01 19.29
CA LEU A 326 16.21 20.37 19.09
C LEU A 326 16.44 21.24 17.84
N GLY A 327 15.37 21.66 17.14
CA GLY A 327 15.46 22.56 15.99
C GLY A 327 15.87 21.90 14.66
N PHE A 328 15.82 20.56 14.56
CA PHE A 328 16.06 19.88 13.31
C PHE A 328 14.98 20.25 12.28
N LYS A 329 15.39 20.45 11.03
CA LYS A 329 14.47 20.63 9.91
C LYS A 329 13.80 19.30 9.55
N GLU A 330 12.59 19.38 8.97
CA GLU A 330 11.85 18.18 8.55
C GLU A 330 12.68 17.28 7.62
N GLU A 331 13.44 17.87 6.68
CA GLU A 331 14.27 17.13 5.72
C GLU A 331 15.41 16.37 6.40
N GLU A 332 16.03 16.96 7.42
CA GLU A 332 17.11 16.34 8.20
C GLU A 332 16.57 15.13 8.97
N CYS A 333 15.43 15.30 9.62
CA CYS A 333 14.72 14.25 10.32
C CYS A 333 14.31 13.13 9.37
N MET A 334 13.75 13.47 8.20
CA MET A 334 13.38 12.51 7.17
C MET A 334 14.57 11.70 6.65
N ARG A 335 15.71 12.35 6.46
CA ARG A 335 16.94 11.71 5.96
C ARG A 335 17.48 10.68 6.96
N ILE A 336 17.59 11.05 8.23
CA ILE A 336 18.06 10.16 9.30
C ILE A 336 17.09 8.99 9.47
N GLY A 337 15.80 9.29 9.56
CA GLY A 337 14.76 8.31 9.79
C GLY A 337 14.37 7.48 8.56
N GLY A 338 14.73 7.91 7.34
CA GLY A 338 14.32 7.24 6.11
C GLY A 338 12.80 7.30 5.87
N TRP A 339 12.14 8.41 6.19
CA TRP A 339 10.78 8.66 5.77
C TRP A 339 10.73 9.03 4.29
N SER A 340 9.86 8.37 3.54
CA SER A 340 9.62 8.67 2.13
C SER A 340 8.41 9.57 1.91
N ASP A 341 7.48 9.61 2.86
CA ASP A 341 6.27 10.41 2.80
C ASP A 341 6.43 11.65 3.70
N TYR A 342 6.49 12.81 3.06
CA TYR A 342 6.58 14.11 3.72
C TYR A 342 5.37 14.40 4.62
N ARG A 343 4.19 13.92 4.24
CA ARG A 343 2.94 14.18 4.97
C ARG A 343 2.99 13.71 6.42
N ILE A 344 3.56 12.52 6.67
CA ILE A 344 3.67 11.97 8.03
C ILE A 344 4.57 12.86 8.90
N MET A 345 5.68 13.33 8.33
CA MET A 345 6.60 14.21 9.05
C MET A 345 5.97 15.57 9.29
N HIS A 346 5.33 16.13 8.27
CA HIS A 346 4.61 17.38 8.35
C HIS A 346 3.49 17.35 9.40
N GLU A 347 2.72 16.28 9.50
CA GLU A 347 1.71 16.11 10.56
C GLU A 347 2.33 16.18 11.96
N ILE A 348 3.46 15.47 12.19
CA ILE A 348 4.15 15.47 13.49
C ILE A 348 4.63 16.88 13.81
N TYR A 349 5.32 17.54 12.89
CA TYR A 349 5.89 18.88 13.09
C TYR A 349 4.80 19.94 13.27
N THR A 350 3.72 19.89 12.48
CA THR A 350 2.58 20.81 12.61
C THR A 350 1.88 20.65 13.95
N HIS A 351 1.68 19.41 14.41
CA HIS A 351 1.06 19.15 15.71
C HIS A 351 1.93 19.70 16.86
N LEU A 352 3.24 19.50 16.79
CA LEU A 352 4.18 20.02 17.79
C LEU A 352 4.25 21.56 17.75
N ALA A 353 4.34 22.15 16.55
CA ALA A 353 4.36 23.59 16.37
C ALA A 353 3.08 24.26 16.91
N ALA A 354 1.93 23.64 16.76
CA ALA A 354 0.67 24.15 17.31
C ALA A 354 0.68 24.20 18.85
N ARG A 355 1.34 23.25 19.51
CA ARG A 355 1.49 23.25 20.98
C ARG A 355 2.42 24.36 21.46
N ASP A 356 3.47 24.66 20.69
CA ASP A 356 4.49 25.63 21.05
C ASP A 356 4.13 27.07 20.62
N LEU A 357 3.02 27.24 19.90
CA LEU A 357 2.64 28.53 19.30
C LEU A 357 2.56 29.67 20.33
N ALA A 358 1.96 29.41 21.48
CA ALA A 358 1.83 30.44 22.53
C ALA A 358 3.18 30.91 23.08
N ALA A 359 4.13 29.98 23.26
CA ALA A 359 5.51 30.31 23.69
C ALA A 359 6.22 31.12 22.62
N ARG A 360 6.14 30.75 21.36
CA ARG A 360 6.75 31.46 20.22
C ARG A 360 6.16 32.83 19.98
N VAL A 361 4.85 33.01 20.19
CA VAL A 361 4.20 34.33 20.14
C VAL A 361 4.78 35.23 21.24
N LYS A 362 4.99 34.71 22.46
CA LYS A 362 5.58 35.45 23.55
C LYS A 362 7.05 35.84 23.30
N GLU A 363 7.83 34.95 22.69
CA GLU A 363 9.19 35.25 22.23
C GLU A 363 9.20 36.39 21.20
N MET A 364 8.28 36.37 20.24
CA MET A 364 8.14 37.44 19.24
C MET A 364 7.71 38.76 19.89
N GLU A 365 6.79 38.74 20.85
CA GLU A 365 6.42 39.92 21.61
C GLU A 365 7.63 40.51 22.38
N ASN A 366 8.42 39.66 23.02
CA ASN A 366 9.63 40.09 23.73
C ASN A 366 10.65 40.70 22.78
N PHE A 367 10.89 40.08 21.62
CA PHE A 367 11.77 40.64 20.59
C PHE A 367 11.36 42.07 20.19
N TYR A 368 10.06 42.29 19.96
CA TYR A 368 9.58 43.62 19.60
C TYR A 368 9.69 44.61 20.76
N LYS A 369 9.44 44.18 21.99
CA LYS A 369 9.63 45.05 23.18
C LYS A 369 11.09 45.47 23.39
N GLU A 370 12.04 44.54 23.14
CA GLU A 370 13.47 44.80 23.33
C GLU A 370 14.07 45.67 22.22
N ASN A 371 13.51 45.63 21.00
CA ASN A 371 14.12 46.28 19.85
C ASN A 371 13.36 47.50 19.31
N LEU A 372 12.11 47.74 19.76
CA LEU A 372 11.27 48.84 19.27
C LEU A 372 10.71 49.73 20.37
N SER A 373 11.14 49.55 21.64
CA SER A 373 10.77 50.40 22.79
C SER A 373 11.74 51.56 23.00
#